data_ceb2251c73974e4f9d0159dfe645f6ed
#
_entry.id   ceb2251c73974e4f9d0159dfe645f6ed
#
_cell.length_a   1.000
_cell.length_b   1.000
_cell.length_c   1.000
_cell.angle_alpha   90.00
_cell.angle_beta   90.00
_cell.angle_gamma   90.00
#
_symmetry.space_group_name_H-M   'P 1'
#
loop_
_entity.id
_entity.type
_entity.pdbx_description
1 polymer ?
#
loop_
_entity_poly.entity_id
_entity_poly.type
_entity_poly.pdbx_seq_one_letter_code
_entity_poly.pdbx_strand_id
1 'polypeptide(L)'
;MLENKWIIFDLDGTLADIEDRRILSMNEYTGKMNWDMFFDPKNIKMDKPKTEVIMMAQALKAFGYKIAILSGRSKATKDETKDWLKQYEVPYDILKMRPTGNKWKWIPDNTLKLKWFNDLWADDETKSDHEVV
;
A
#
# COMPACT_ATOMS: atom_id res chain seq x y z
N MET A 1 -10.78 16.80 -16.22
CA MET A 1 -11.11 15.45 -16.73
C MET A 1 -10.70 14.43 -15.71
N LEU A 2 -11.59 13.51 -15.38
CA LEU A 2 -11.35 12.53 -14.33
C LEU A 2 -10.26 11.53 -14.69
N GLU A 3 -10.11 11.18 -15.97
CA GLU A 3 -9.09 10.22 -16.42
C GLU A 3 -7.66 10.65 -16.12
N ASN A 4 -7.42 11.91 -15.83
CA ASN A 4 -6.10 12.43 -15.48
C ASN A 4 -5.93 12.65 -13.98
N LYS A 5 -6.96 12.34 -13.18
CA LYS A 5 -6.90 12.50 -11.74
C LYS A 5 -6.69 11.15 -11.07
N TRP A 6 -5.74 11.12 -10.17
CA TRP A 6 -5.38 9.92 -9.41
C TRP A 6 -5.88 10.01 -7.98
N ILE A 7 -6.32 8.87 -7.47
CA ILE A 7 -6.55 8.68 -6.04
C ILE A 7 -5.46 7.76 -5.54
N ILE A 8 -4.77 8.18 -4.51
CA ILE A 8 -3.61 7.48 -3.96
C ILE A 8 -3.98 6.85 -2.64
N PHE A 9 -3.82 5.53 -2.54
CA PHE A 9 -4.11 4.77 -1.32
C PHE A 9 -2.82 4.24 -0.72
N ASP A 10 -2.74 4.27 0.61
CA ASP A 10 -1.84 3.41 1.36
C ASP A 10 -2.47 2.01 1.42
N LEU A 11 -1.68 1.01 1.75
CA LEU A 11 -2.15 -0.36 1.86
C LEU A 11 -2.37 -0.74 3.32
N ASP A 12 -1.29 -0.83 4.10
CA ASP A 12 -1.35 -1.23 5.51
C ASP A 12 -2.03 -0.16 6.35
N GLY A 13 -3.09 -0.56 7.05
CA GLY A 13 -3.89 0.35 7.86
C GLY A 13 -4.95 1.14 7.10
N THR A 14 -4.94 1.10 5.76
CA THR A 14 -5.91 1.82 4.92
C THR A 14 -6.83 0.85 4.18
N LEU A 15 -6.27 0.03 3.29
CA LEU A 15 -7.02 -1.01 2.56
C LEU A 15 -7.02 -2.34 3.30
N ALA A 16 -5.95 -2.62 4.04
CA ALA A 16 -5.74 -3.85 4.78
C ALA A 16 -5.69 -3.58 6.28
N ASP A 17 -6.44 -4.35 7.04
CA ASP A 17 -6.32 -4.42 8.50
C ASP A 17 -5.21 -5.40 8.82
N ILE A 18 -4.08 -4.88 9.29
CA ILE A 18 -2.87 -5.64 9.56
C ILE A 18 -2.73 -6.02 11.03
N GLU A 19 -3.76 -5.81 11.85
CA GLU A 19 -3.67 -5.93 13.30
C GLU A 19 -3.22 -7.32 13.75
N ASP A 20 -3.78 -8.38 13.16
CA ASP A 20 -3.41 -9.75 13.52
C ASP A 20 -1.93 -10.02 13.22
N ARG A 21 -1.45 -9.57 12.07
CA ARG A 21 -0.05 -9.72 11.67
C ARG A 21 0.87 -8.89 12.57
N ARG A 22 0.44 -7.70 12.94
CA ARG A 22 1.17 -6.83 13.85
C ARG A 22 1.31 -7.49 15.22
N ILE A 23 0.22 -8.02 15.76
CA ILE A 23 0.23 -8.69 17.07
C ILE A 23 1.13 -9.93 17.04
N LEU A 24 1.02 -10.75 16.00
CA LEU A 24 1.85 -11.95 15.83
C LEU A 24 3.34 -11.61 15.88
N SER A 25 3.72 -10.49 15.29
CA SER A 25 5.11 -10.11 15.08
C SER A 25 5.70 -9.31 16.25
N MET A 26 4.88 -8.91 17.20
CA MET A 26 5.32 -8.10 18.35
C MET A 26 5.67 -8.96 19.54
N ASN A 27 6.79 -8.66 20.20
CA ASN A 27 7.12 -9.26 21.48
C ASN A 27 6.27 -8.60 22.56
N GLU A 28 5.43 -9.37 23.24
CA GLU A 28 4.48 -8.86 24.24
C GLU A 28 5.15 -8.27 25.48
N TYR A 29 6.39 -8.67 25.79
CA TYR A 29 7.10 -8.19 26.97
C TYR A 29 7.93 -6.94 26.71
N THR A 30 8.53 -6.82 25.52
CA THR A 30 9.42 -5.71 25.17
C THR A 30 8.78 -4.67 24.27
N GLY A 31 7.65 -5.01 23.62
CA GLY A 31 7.02 -4.17 22.62
C GLY A 31 7.79 -4.07 21.31
N LYS A 32 8.89 -4.83 21.17
CA LYS A 32 9.70 -4.80 19.95
C LYS A 32 9.06 -5.63 18.84
N MET A 33 9.14 -5.09 17.64
CA MET A 33 8.61 -5.73 16.44
C MET A 33 9.67 -6.65 15.83
N ASN A 34 9.27 -7.88 15.50
CA ASN A 34 10.06 -8.76 14.64
C ASN A 34 9.68 -8.45 13.18
N TRP A 35 10.49 -7.63 12.54
CA TRP A 35 10.20 -7.16 11.19
C TRP A 35 10.27 -8.26 10.13
N ASP A 36 11.12 -9.28 10.33
CA ASP A 36 11.20 -10.42 9.42
C ASP A 36 9.90 -11.22 9.44
N MET A 37 9.31 -11.40 10.62
CA MET A 37 8.02 -12.07 10.76
C MET A 37 6.89 -11.21 10.22
N PHE A 38 6.92 -9.90 10.49
CA PHE A 38 5.91 -8.96 10.02
C PHE A 38 5.85 -8.91 8.50
N PHE A 39 7.00 -8.96 7.83
CA PHE A 39 7.11 -8.94 6.38
C PHE A 39 7.31 -10.31 5.75
N ASP A 40 7.08 -11.39 6.52
CA ASP A 40 7.10 -12.74 5.95
C ASP A 40 5.93 -12.90 4.99
N PRO A 41 6.20 -13.30 3.73
CA PRO A 41 5.14 -13.42 2.73
C PRO A 41 3.97 -14.29 3.17
N LYS A 42 4.23 -15.37 3.89
CA LYS A 42 3.18 -16.29 4.36
C LYS A 42 2.20 -15.64 5.33
N ASN A 43 2.60 -14.56 6.02
CA ASN A 43 1.77 -13.89 7.01
C ASN A 43 0.84 -12.84 6.38
N ILE A 44 1.03 -12.50 5.12
CA ILE A 44 0.17 -11.53 4.42
C ILE A 44 -1.29 -12.00 4.35
N LYS A 45 -1.53 -13.31 4.29
CA LYS A 45 -2.89 -13.89 4.28
C LYS A 45 -3.69 -13.57 5.53
N MET A 46 -3.02 -13.22 6.64
CA MET A 46 -3.69 -12.87 7.90
C MET A 46 -4.42 -11.54 7.81
N ASP A 47 -4.04 -10.67 6.89
CA ASP A 47 -4.61 -9.35 6.78
C ASP A 47 -6.07 -9.43 6.34
N LYS A 48 -6.92 -8.67 7.04
CA LYS A 48 -8.34 -8.59 6.74
C LYS A 48 -8.62 -7.39 5.84
N PRO A 49 -9.63 -7.48 4.97
CA PRO A 49 -9.97 -6.34 4.14
C PRO A 49 -10.67 -5.26 4.96
N LYS A 50 -10.28 -4.00 4.76
CA LYS A 50 -11.07 -2.87 5.24
C LYS A 50 -12.15 -2.60 4.19
N THR A 51 -13.24 -3.31 4.31
CA THR A 51 -14.29 -3.40 3.29
C THR A 51 -14.81 -2.03 2.86
N GLU A 52 -15.01 -1.11 3.80
CA GLU A 52 -15.53 0.23 3.50
C GLU A 52 -14.56 1.04 2.62
N VAL A 53 -13.27 0.94 2.90
CA VAL A 53 -12.25 1.64 2.11
C VAL A 53 -12.12 1.00 0.73
N ILE A 54 -12.17 -0.33 0.66
CA ILE A 54 -12.13 -1.06 -0.61
C ILE A 54 -13.33 -0.68 -1.47
N MET A 55 -14.53 -0.61 -0.88
CA MET A 55 -15.73 -0.17 -1.60
C MET A 55 -15.59 1.25 -2.13
N MET A 56 -14.95 2.14 -1.36
CA MET A 56 -14.66 3.50 -1.81
C MET A 56 -13.73 3.47 -3.03
N ALA A 57 -12.67 2.67 -2.99
CA ALA A 57 -11.75 2.53 -4.12
C ALA A 57 -12.47 2.00 -5.37
N GLN A 58 -13.33 1.00 -5.20
CA GLN A 58 -14.13 0.44 -6.29
C GLN A 58 -15.05 1.49 -6.92
N ALA A 59 -15.73 2.28 -6.08
CA ALA A 59 -16.62 3.34 -6.54
C ALA A 59 -15.85 4.43 -7.30
N LEU A 60 -14.71 4.85 -6.79
CA LEU A 60 -13.86 5.87 -7.43
C LEU A 60 -13.33 5.37 -8.77
N LYS A 61 -12.90 4.12 -8.85
CA LYS A 61 -12.46 3.52 -10.10
C LYS A 61 -13.59 3.48 -11.13
N ALA A 62 -14.77 3.04 -10.72
CA ALA A 62 -15.96 2.98 -11.58
C ALA A 62 -16.36 4.38 -12.07
N PHE A 63 -16.12 5.41 -11.27
CA PHE A 63 -16.44 6.78 -11.61
C PHE A 63 -15.45 7.40 -12.61
N GLY A 64 -14.30 6.77 -12.83
CA GLY A 64 -13.33 7.20 -13.84
C GLY A 64 -11.97 7.64 -13.29
N TYR A 65 -11.76 7.61 -12.00
CA TYR A 65 -10.44 7.92 -11.42
C TYR A 65 -9.46 6.79 -11.64
N LYS A 66 -8.18 7.14 -11.74
CA LYS A 66 -7.09 6.17 -11.68
C LYS A 66 -6.68 5.97 -10.23
N ILE A 67 -6.29 4.75 -9.89
CA ILE A 67 -5.93 4.35 -8.53
C ILE A 67 -4.46 3.98 -8.47
N ALA A 68 -3.73 4.60 -7.56
CA ALA A 68 -2.36 4.23 -7.25
C ALA A 68 -2.29 3.73 -5.81
N ILE A 69 -1.63 2.60 -5.59
CA ILE A 69 -1.32 2.08 -4.25
C ILE A 69 0.17 2.26 -4.03
N LEU A 70 0.53 3.03 -3.01
CA LEU A 70 1.92 3.26 -2.60
C LEU A 70 2.11 2.62 -1.24
N SER A 71 2.91 1.55 -1.17
CA SER A 71 3.09 0.74 0.03
C SER A 71 4.54 0.65 0.44
N GLY A 72 4.79 0.78 1.75
CA GLY A 72 6.11 0.53 2.33
C GLY A 72 6.49 -0.94 2.43
N ARG A 73 5.59 -1.87 2.05
CA ARG A 73 5.91 -3.30 2.02
C ARG A 73 7.06 -3.59 1.08
N SER A 74 7.91 -4.53 1.47
CA SER A 74 8.98 -5.02 0.60
C SER A 74 8.42 -5.72 -0.64
N LYS A 75 9.08 -5.52 -1.78
CA LYS A 75 8.78 -6.27 -3.02
C LYS A 75 8.95 -7.78 -2.85
N ALA A 76 9.62 -8.24 -1.80
CA ALA A 76 9.67 -9.66 -1.47
C ALA A 76 8.28 -10.26 -1.22
N THR A 77 7.30 -9.43 -0.83
CA THR A 77 5.91 -9.84 -0.60
C THR A 77 4.99 -9.48 -1.77
N LYS A 78 5.55 -9.16 -2.94
CA LYS A 78 4.77 -8.62 -4.06
C LYS A 78 3.69 -9.58 -4.56
N ASP A 79 4.05 -10.84 -4.75
CA ASP A 79 3.11 -11.82 -5.29
C ASP A 79 1.96 -12.08 -4.32
N GLU A 80 2.26 -12.24 -3.05
CA GLU A 80 1.25 -12.44 -2.00
C GLU A 80 0.37 -11.21 -1.83
N THR A 81 0.95 -10.03 -1.95
CA THR A 81 0.21 -8.77 -1.88
C THR A 81 -0.74 -8.64 -3.08
N LYS A 82 -0.27 -8.96 -4.29
CA LYS A 82 -1.14 -8.95 -5.48
C LYS A 82 -2.27 -9.98 -5.38
N ASP A 83 -1.98 -11.16 -4.86
CA ASP A 83 -2.99 -12.19 -4.64
C ASP A 83 -4.06 -11.71 -3.66
N TRP A 84 -3.63 -11.05 -2.58
CA TRP A 84 -4.54 -10.46 -1.59
C TRP A 84 -5.42 -9.38 -2.22
N LEU A 85 -4.83 -8.47 -3.00
CA LEU A 85 -5.57 -7.42 -3.69
C LEU A 85 -6.61 -8.00 -4.65
N LYS A 86 -6.24 -9.05 -5.37
CA LYS A 86 -7.14 -9.74 -6.30
C LYS A 86 -8.27 -10.45 -5.55
N GLN A 87 -7.94 -11.13 -4.46
CA GLN A 87 -8.93 -11.85 -3.64
C GLN A 87 -10.03 -10.93 -3.14
N TYR A 88 -9.68 -9.72 -2.72
CA TYR A 88 -10.63 -8.75 -2.18
C TYR A 88 -11.09 -7.71 -3.19
N GLU A 89 -10.79 -7.94 -4.47
CA GLU A 89 -11.24 -7.11 -5.58
C GLU A 89 -10.87 -5.63 -5.42
N VAL A 90 -9.64 -5.37 -4.95
CA VAL A 90 -9.11 -4.02 -4.83
C VAL A 90 -8.63 -3.55 -6.21
N PRO A 91 -9.22 -2.49 -6.77
CA PRO A 91 -8.78 -1.98 -8.07
C PRO A 91 -7.52 -1.14 -7.91
N TYR A 92 -6.62 -1.20 -8.88
CA TYR A 92 -5.48 -0.28 -8.96
C TYR A 92 -4.91 -0.26 -10.37
N ASP A 93 -4.34 0.87 -10.74
CA ASP A 93 -3.61 1.07 -12.00
C ASP A 93 -2.11 0.99 -11.78
N ILE A 94 -1.64 1.43 -10.62
CA ILE A 94 -0.24 1.40 -10.21
C ILE A 94 -0.14 0.83 -8.80
N LEU A 95 0.83 -0.08 -8.61
CA LEU A 95 1.24 -0.56 -7.30
C LEU A 95 2.74 -0.33 -7.15
N LYS A 96 3.13 0.50 -6.18
CA LYS A 96 4.52 0.72 -5.82
C LYS A 96 4.81 0.10 -4.47
N MET A 97 5.87 -0.69 -4.40
CA MET A 97 6.33 -1.34 -3.19
C MET A 97 7.81 -1.06 -2.96
N ARG A 98 8.25 -1.16 -1.72
CA ARG A 98 9.64 -0.91 -1.32
C ARG A 98 10.57 -1.88 -2.04
N PRO A 99 11.60 -1.39 -2.76
CA PRO A 99 12.59 -2.28 -3.38
C PRO A 99 13.30 -3.12 -2.33
N THR A 100 13.75 -4.31 -2.72
CA THR A 100 14.55 -5.18 -1.87
C THR A 100 15.98 -4.66 -1.75
N GLY A 101 16.67 -5.04 -0.67
CA GLY A 101 18.06 -4.69 -0.41
C GLY A 101 18.26 -3.73 0.74
N ASN A 102 19.46 -3.77 1.31
CA ASN A 102 19.78 -2.98 2.52
C ASN A 102 19.67 -1.47 2.31
N LYS A 103 19.95 -1.01 1.10
CA LYS A 103 19.83 0.41 0.74
C LYS A 103 18.45 0.98 1.04
N TRP A 104 17.40 0.15 0.86
CA TRP A 104 16.02 0.59 0.97
C TRP A 104 15.38 0.28 2.32
N LYS A 105 15.96 -0.66 3.05
CA LYS A 105 15.38 -1.22 4.28
C LYS A 105 15.08 -0.17 5.34
N TRP A 106 15.93 0.84 5.47
CA TRP A 106 15.86 1.83 6.54
C TRP A 106 15.28 3.18 6.12
N ILE A 107 14.84 3.31 4.86
CA ILE A 107 14.22 4.55 4.39
C ILE A 107 12.82 4.64 4.99
N PRO A 108 12.48 5.75 5.67
CA PRO A 108 11.12 5.93 6.22
C PRO A 108 10.07 5.88 5.11
N ASP A 109 8.90 5.31 5.42
CA ASP A 109 7.79 5.15 4.47
C ASP A 109 7.37 6.48 3.83
N ASN A 110 7.25 7.53 4.63
CA ASN A 110 6.84 8.84 4.13
C ASN A 110 7.85 9.42 3.15
N THR A 111 9.15 9.22 3.38
CA THR A 111 10.21 9.65 2.48
C THR A 111 10.12 8.90 1.15
N LEU A 112 9.93 7.59 1.20
CA LEU A 112 9.82 6.74 0.03
C LEU A 112 8.57 7.08 -0.79
N LYS A 113 7.44 7.28 -0.13
CA LYS A 113 6.18 7.62 -0.79
C LYS A 113 6.22 9.00 -1.44
N LEU A 114 6.84 9.98 -0.78
CA LEU A 114 7.02 11.30 -1.36
C LEU A 114 7.89 11.24 -2.62
N LYS A 115 8.97 10.46 -2.58
CA LYS A 115 9.83 10.24 -3.75
C LYS A 115 9.03 9.65 -4.91
N TRP A 116 8.24 8.61 -4.65
CA TRP A 116 7.40 8.01 -5.68
C TRP A 116 6.37 8.98 -6.24
N PHE A 117 5.74 9.75 -5.38
CA PHE A 117 4.78 10.76 -5.80
C PHE A 117 5.44 11.75 -6.77
N ASN A 118 6.62 12.26 -6.41
CA ASN A 118 7.35 13.20 -7.25
C ASN A 118 7.82 12.54 -8.56
N ASP A 119 8.30 11.31 -8.52
CA ASP A 119 8.77 10.60 -9.71
C ASP A 119 7.63 10.27 -10.68
N LEU A 120 6.48 9.83 -10.17
CA LEU A 120 5.34 9.43 -10.99
C LEU A 120 4.66 10.62 -11.66
N TRP A 121 4.61 11.77 -10.97
CA TRP A 121 3.88 12.94 -11.44
C TRP A 121 4.75 14.21 -11.53
N ALA A 122 6.07 14.05 -11.74
CA ALA A 122 7.02 15.17 -11.79
C ALA A 122 6.65 16.21 -12.83
N ASP A 123 6.21 15.76 -14.00
CA ASP A 123 5.86 16.62 -15.15
C ASP A 123 4.34 16.81 -15.29
N ASP A 124 3.56 16.36 -14.32
CA ASP A 124 2.11 16.50 -14.34
C ASP A 124 1.70 17.83 -13.71
N GLU A 125 1.18 18.72 -14.54
CA GLU A 125 0.71 20.03 -14.10
C GLU A 125 -0.50 19.94 -13.15
N THR A 126 -1.21 18.81 -13.16
CA THR A 126 -2.40 18.60 -12.35
C THR A 126 -2.14 17.78 -11.09
N LYS A 127 -0.87 17.52 -10.74
CA LYS A 127 -0.55 16.63 -9.61
C LYS A 127 -1.11 17.14 -8.27
N SER A 128 -1.31 18.42 -8.13
CA SER A 128 -1.93 19.02 -6.93
C SER A 128 -3.42 18.66 -6.80
N ASP A 129 -4.05 18.19 -7.89
CA ASP A 129 -5.45 17.79 -7.89
C ASP A 129 -5.63 16.32 -7.51
N HIS A 130 -4.52 15.58 -7.38
CA HIS A 130 -4.58 14.17 -6.96
C HIS A 130 -4.87 14.08 -5.47
N GLU A 131 -5.72 13.13 -5.10
CA GLU A 131 -6.14 12.93 -3.71
C GLU A 131 -5.39 11.77 -3.08
N VAL A 132 -5.03 11.92 -1.80
CA VAL A 132 -4.42 10.88 -0.99
C VAL A 132 -5.44 10.42 0.05
N VAL A 133 -5.68 9.14 0.05
CA VAL A 133 -6.58 8.50 1.02
C VAL A 133 -5.78 7.76 2.09
#